data_a2b312e488b1226b3f12f733432766fb
#
_entry.id   a2b312e488b1226b3f12f733432766fb
#
_cell.length_a   1.000
_cell.length_b   1.000
_cell.length_c   1.000
_cell.angle_alpha   90.00
_cell.angle_beta   90.00
_cell.angle_gamma   90.00
#
_symmetry.space_group_name_H-M   'P 1'
#
loop_
_entity.id
_entity.type
_entity.pdbx_description
1 polymer ?
#
loop_
_entity_poly.entity_id
_entity_poly.type
_entity_poly.pdbx_seq_one_letter_code
_entity_poly.pdbx_strand_id
1 'polypeptide(L)'
;MTKIILVSHSKEIASGTKSLLKQMAGDVDIIPIGGLPDGSIGTSFDITQEVLTKLEDDALCFYDIGSSEMNVDMAIEMYDGNYRVLKVDAPIVEGSFIAAVKLSIGGSIDDALAEIKQSF
;
A
#
# COMPACT_ATOMS: atom_id res chain seq x y z
N MET A 1 -1.59 -13.99 -4.27
CA MET A 1 -2.16 -12.75 -4.83
C MET A 1 -1.38 -11.55 -4.32
N THR A 2 -1.12 -10.59 -5.18
CA THR A 2 -0.41 -9.36 -4.82
C THR A 2 -1.11 -8.64 -3.67
N LYS A 3 -0.32 -8.16 -2.71
CA LYS A 3 -0.82 -7.43 -1.53
C LYS A 3 -0.81 -5.93 -1.80
N ILE A 4 -1.69 -5.22 -1.09
CA ILE A 4 -1.72 -3.76 -1.11
C ILE A 4 -1.32 -3.26 0.27
N ILE A 5 -0.33 -2.37 0.31
CA ILE A 5 0.15 -1.74 1.53
C ILE A 5 -0.23 -0.27 1.48
N LEU A 6 -0.90 0.20 2.54
CA LEU A 6 -1.36 1.58 2.66
C LEU A 6 -0.57 2.26 3.78
N VAL A 7 0.24 3.24 3.42
CA VAL A 7 1.08 3.96 4.39
C VAL A 7 0.55 5.39 4.56
N SER A 8 0.02 5.68 5.74
CA SER A 8 -0.59 6.97 6.04
C SER A 8 -0.04 7.55 7.35
N HIS A 9 -0.09 8.87 7.47
CA HIS A 9 0.19 9.56 8.72
C HIS A 9 -0.89 9.31 9.77
N SER A 10 -2.07 8.87 9.35
CA SER A 10 -3.23 8.65 10.21
C SER A 10 -3.63 7.20 10.22
N LYS A 11 -3.74 6.63 11.41
CA LYS A 11 -4.23 5.27 11.59
C LYS A 11 -5.64 5.12 11.02
N GLU A 12 -6.48 6.11 11.23
CA GLU A 12 -7.88 6.10 10.77
C GLU A 12 -7.97 6.15 9.25
N ILE A 13 -7.10 6.93 8.60
CA ILE A 13 -7.07 6.97 7.12
C ILE A 13 -6.67 5.62 6.56
N ALA A 14 -5.63 5.00 7.10
CA ALA A 14 -5.17 3.70 6.63
C ALA A 14 -6.24 2.63 6.84
N SER A 15 -6.81 2.54 8.04
CA SER A 15 -7.81 1.52 8.36
C SER A 15 -9.13 1.76 7.64
N GLY A 16 -9.55 3.02 7.50
CA GLY A 16 -10.76 3.37 6.77
C GLY A 16 -10.63 3.07 5.27
N THR A 17 -9.48 3.35 4.70
CA THR A 17 -9.20 3.00 3.31
C THR A 17 -9.25 1.49 3.11
N LYS A 18 -8.63 0.72 4.00
CA LYS A 18 -8.74 -0.74 3.95
C LYS A 18 -10.19 -1.20 3.98
N SER A 19 -10.99 -0.65 4.89
CA SER A 19 -12.41 -1.02 5.00
C SER A 19 -13.16 -0.74 3.70
N LEU A 20 -12.89 0.41 3.07
CA LEU A 20 -13.49 0.77 1.79
C LEU A 20 -13.12 -0.22 0.69
N LEU A 21 -11.83 -0.53 0.56
CA LEU A 21 -11.35 -1.45 -0.47
C LEU A 21 -11.95 -2.85 -0.28
N LYS A 22 -12.08 -3.30 0.95
CA LYS A 22 -12.63 -4.64 1.25
C LYS A 22 -14.09 -4.81 0.83
N GLN A 23 -14.84 -3.73 0.67
CA GLN A 23 -16.21 -3.81 0.17
C GLN A 23 -16.26 -4.29 -1.30
N MET A 24 -15.25 -3.92 -2.10
CA MET A 24 -15.23 -4.23 -3.53
C MET A 24 -14.22 -5.32 -3.88
N ALA A 25 -13.25 -5.58 -3.02
CA ALA A 25 -12.14 -6.49 -3.29
C ALA A 25 -11.82 -7.30 -2.02
N GLY A 26 -12.81 -8.02 -1.52
CA GLY A 26 -12.71 -8.75 -0.25
C GLY A 26 -11.64 -9.84 -0.22
N ASP A 27 -11.22 -10.32 -1.37
CA ASP A 27 -10.20 -11.37 -1.49
C ASP A 27 -8.77 -10.83 -1.57
N VAL A 28 -8.60 -9.52 -1.72
CA VAL A 28 -7.26 -8.90 -1.76
C VAL A 28 -6.77 -8.65 -0.35
N ASP A 29 -5.52 -9.01 -0.06
CA ASP A 29 -4.90 -8.75 1.24
C ASP A 29 -4.41 -7.31 1.30
N ILE A 30 -4.95 -6.54 2.23
CA ILE A 30 -4.67 -5.11 2.38
C ILE A 30 -4.06 -4.87 3.75
N ILE A 31 -2.85 -4.34 3.78
CA ILE A 31 -2.08 -4.11 5.00
C ILE A 31 -2.05 -2.61 5.28
N PRO A 32 -2.79 -2.14 6.30
CA PRO A 32 -2.77 -0.73 6.67
C PRO A 32 -1.61 -0.45 7.62
N ILE A 33 -0.85 0.61 7.32
CA ILE A 33 0.20 1.13 8.19
C ILE A 33 -0.12 2.60 8.41
N GLY A 34 -0.59 2.96 9.60
CA GLY A 34 -1.01 4.33 9.85
C GLY A 34 -0.69 4.80 11.25
N GLY A 35 -0.21 6.05 11.35
CA GLY A 35 0.13 6.67 12.60
C GLY A 35 1.41 6.12 13.22
N LEU A 36 1.76 6.70 14.36
CA LEU A 36 2.89 6.24 15.18
C LEU A 36 2.43 5.15 16.15
N PRO A 37 3.38 4.41 16.77
CA PRO A 37 3.01 3.33 17.70
C PRO A 37 2.11 3.76 18.86
N ASP A 38 2.20 5.04 19.28
CA ASP A 38 1.35 5.58 20.36
C ASP A 38 -0.02 6.05 19.85
N GLY A 39 -0.30 5.90 18.56
CA GLY A 39 -1.57 6.31 17.95
C GLY A 39 -1.61 7.75 17.46
N SER A 40 -0.55 8.52 17.65
CA SER A 40 -0.51 9.92 17.17
C SER A 40 -0.25 9.99 15.67
N ILE A 41 -0.48 11.18 15.10
CA ILE A 41 -0.23 11.43 13.67
C ILE A 41 1.27 11.33 13.39
N GLY A 42 1.62 10.64 12.31
CA GLY A 42 2.98 10.46 11.85
C GLY A 42 3.18 9.13 11.15
N THR A 43 4.37 8.90 10.61
CA THR A 43 4.73 7.64 9.94
C THR A 43 5.96 7.02 10.59
N SER A 44 6.03 5.69 10.57
CA SER A 44 7.14 4.95 11.15
C SER A 44 7.85 4.14 10.06
N PHE A 45 9.12 4.46 9.84
CA PHE A 45 9.98 3.67 8.94
C PHE A 45 10.12 2.24 9.46
N ASP A 46 10.32 2.07 10.76
CA ASP A 46 10.55 0.75 11.36
C ASP A 46 9.38 -0.19 11.13
N ILE A 47 8.15 0.30 11.30
CA ILE A 47 6.95 -0.51 11.07
C ILE A 47 6.84 -0.86 9.59
N THR A 48 7.08 0.10 8.70
CA THR A 48 7.01 -0.14 7.26
C THR A 48 8.04 -1.19 6.84
N GLN A 49 9.27 -1.06 7.32
CA GLN A 49 10.34 -2.02 7.04
C GLN A 49 9.96 -3.42 7.56
N GLU A 50 9.43 -3.50 8.77
CA GLU A 50 9.04 -4.78 9.36
C GLU A 50 7.97 -5.48 8.52
N VAL A 51 6.99 -4.72 8.03
CA VAL A 51 5.95 -5.28 7.16
C VAL A 51 6.57 -5.86 5.89
N LEU A 52 7.50 -5.14 5.25
CA LEU A 52 8.14 -5.63 4.04
C LEU A 52 8.94 -6.91 4.29
N THR A 53 9.62 -7.03 5.43
CA THR A 53 10.41 -8.23 5.72
C THR A 53 9.55 -9.48 5.90
N LYS A 54 8.27 -9.30 6.19
CA LYS A 54 7.33 -10.42 6.40
C LYS A 54 6.46 -10.73 5.20
N LEU A 55 6.71 -10.09 4.05
CA LEU A 55 5.91 -10.32 2.86
C LEU A 55 6.04 -11.75 2.36
N GLU A 56 4.91 -12.31 1.93
CA GLU A 56 4.82 -13.64 1.35
C GLU A 56 4.34 -13.59 -0.10
N ASP A 57 4.29 -12.40 -0.69
CA ASP A 57 3.90 -12.19 -2.09
C ASP A 57 4.35 -10.79 -2.52
N ASP A 58 4.19 -10.49 -3.80
CA ASP A 58 4.43 -9.15 -4.33
C ASP A 58 3.50 -8.13 -3.67
N ALA A 59 3.92 -6.87 -3.65
CA ALA A 59 3.16 -5.82 -2.99
C ALA A 59 3.23 -4.49 -3.75
N LEU A 60 2.11 -3.76 -3.72
CA LEU A 60 2.02 -2.38 -4.18
C LEU A 60 1.84 -1.49 -2.95
N CYS A 61 2.72 -0.48 -2.81
CA CYS A 61 2.72 0.43 -1.67
C CYS A 61 2.17 1.78 -2.09
N PHE A 62 1.12 2.22 -1.40
CA PHE A 62 0.52 3.54 -1.58
C PHE A 62 0.81 4.40 -0.35
N TYR A 63 0.95 5.69 -0.54
CA TYR A 63 1.23 6.65 0.54
C TYR A 63 0.31 7.86 0.43
N ASP A 64 0.16 8.62 1.53
CA ASP A 64 -0.70 9.79 1.53
C ASP A 64 0.05 11.08 1.20
N ILE A 65 0.99 11.51 2.06
CA ILE A 65 1.74 12.76 1.85
C ILE A 65 3.22 12.56 2.18
N GLY A 66 4.01 13.54 1.85
CA GLY A 66 5.47 13.63 1.82
C GLY A 66 6.31 12.64 2.62
N SER A 67 6.24 12.66 3.97
CA SER A 67 7.13 11.83 4.76
C SER A 67 6.78 10.34 4.71
N SER A 68 5.54 9.99 4.41
CA SER A 68 5.19 8.58 4.19
C SER A 68 5.80 8.05 2.89
N GLU A 69 5.90 8.89 1.86
CA GLU A 69 6.61 8.52 0.64
C GLU A 69 8.07 8.22 0.91
N MET A 70 8.75 9.06 1.70
CA MET A 70 10.14 8.85 2.03
C MET A 70 10.35 7.52 2.77
N ASN A 71 9.47 7.20 3.71
CA ASN A 71 9.55 5.95 4.45
C ASN A 71 9.35 4.73 3.54
N VAL A 72 8.43 4.82 2.60
CA VAL A 72 8.21 3.75 1.60
C VAL A 72 9.45 3.59 0.73
N ASP A 73 10.00 4.68 0.20
CA ASP A 73 11.21 4.62 -0.63
C ASP A 73 12.38 3.98 0.10
N MET A 74 12.63 4.39 1.34
CA MET A 74 13.73 3.83 2.14
C MET A 74 13.50 2.35 2.44
N ALA A 75 12.28 1.97 2.78
CA ALA A 75 11.97 0.58 3.11
C ALA A 75 12.13 -0.32 1.88
N ILE A 76 11.69 0.14 0.71
CA ILE A 76 11.87 -0.62 -0.54
C ILE A 76 13.34 -0.74 -0.91
N GLU A 77 14.11 0.36 -0.77
CA GLU A 77 15.55 0.34 -1.07
C GLU A 77 16.29 -0.67 -0.19
N MET A 78 15.89 -0.81 1.05
CA MET A 78 16.50 -1.74 2.00
C MET A 78 15.94 -3.16 1.94
N TYR A 79 14.87 -3.36 1.18
CA TYR A 79 14.25 -4.68 1.06
C TYR A 79 15.14 -5.60 0.23
N ASP A 80 15.52 -6.74 0.80
CA ASP A 80 16.38 -7.72 0.15
C ASP A 80 15.69 -9.07 -0.10
N GLY A 81 14.37 -9.10 0.02
CA GLY A 81 13.59 -10.30 -0.26
C GLY A 81 13.40 -10.54 -1.75
N ASN A 82 12.66 -11.60 -2.08
CA ASN A 82 12.50 -12.06 -3.45
C ASN A 82 11.26 -11.54 -4.16
N TYR A 83 10.38 -10.85 -3.44
CA TYR A 83 9.13 -10.38 -4.02
C TYR A 83 9.29 -9.02 -4.68
N ARG A 84 8.40 -8.74 -5.63
CA ARG A 84 8.36 -7.45 -6.30
C ARG A 84 7.59 -6.47 -5.43
N VAL A 85 8.28 -5.44 -4.94
CA VAL A 85 7.68 -4.42 -4.06
C VAL A 85 7.81 -3.08 -4.75
N LEU A 86 6.69 -2.47 -5.09
CA LEU A 86 6.66 -1.23 -5.86
C LEU A 86 5.92 -0.13 -5.11
N LYS A 87 6.50 1.08 -5.14
CA LYS A 87 5.79 2.29 -4.71
C LYS A 87 4.92 2.78 -5.87
N VAL A 88 3.69 3.16 -5.59
CA VAL A 88 2.76 3.68 -6.57
C VAL A 88 2.46 5.14 -6.28
N ASP A 89 2.78 6.02 -7.23
CA ASP A 89 2.55 7.46 -7.13
C ASP A 89 1.13 7.77 -7.61
N ALA A 90 0.17 7.68 -6.71
CA ALA A 90 -1.24 7.94 -6.98
C ALA A 90 -1.94 8.33 -5.68
N PRO A 91 -3.10 9.00 -5.74
CA PRO A 91 -3.86 9.29 -4.51
C PRO A 91 -4.14 8.01 -3.74
N ILE A 92 -3.91 8.03 -2.42
CA ILE A 92 -3.91 6.80 -1.62
C ILE A 92 -5.24 6.05 -1.68
N VAL A 93 -6.37 6.75 -1.58
CA VAL A 93 -7.69 6.09 -1.60
C VAL A 93 -8.05 5.65 -3.01
N GLU A 94 -8.04 6.57 -3.97
CA GLU A 94 -8.49 6.29 -5.33
C GLU A 94 -7.54 5.33 -6.06
N GLY A 95 -6.23 5.52 -5.90
CA GLY A 95 -5.25 4.66 -6.54
C GLY A 95 -5.27 3.24 -6.01
N SER A 96 -5.33 3.09 -4.70
CA SER A 96 -5.40 1.75 -4.09
C SER A 96 -6.72 1.05 -4.40
N PHE A 97 -7.81 1.81 -4.51
CA PHE A 97 -9.10 1.26 -4.91
C PHE A 97 -9.03 0.66 -6.32
N ILE A 98 -8.47 1.41 -7.28
CA ILE A 98 -8.30 0.93 -8.65
C ILE A 98 -7.46 -0.35 -8.68
N ALA A 99 -6.34 -0.36 -7.95
CA ALA A 99 -5.48 -1.53 -7.88
C ALA A 99 -6.20 -2.74 -7.27
N ALA A 100 -6.89 -2.53 -6.16
CA ALA A 100 -7.60 -3.61 -5.47
C ALA A 100 -8.66 -4.24 -6.37
N VAL A 101 -9.46 -3.43 -7.05
CA VAL A 101 -10.51 -3.93 -7.96
C VAL A 101 -9.88 -4.71 -9.10
N LYS A 102 -8.81 -4.18 -9.72
CA LYS A 102 -8.14 -4.88 -10.83
C LYS A 102 -7.57 -6.22 -10.40
N LEU A 103 -6.91 -6.27 -9.25
CA LEU A 103 -6.37 -7.52 -8.72
C LEU A 103 -7.47 -8.52 -8.37
N SER A 104 -8.58 -8.03 -7.82
CA SER A 104 -9.72 -8.87 -7.42
C SER A 104 -10.36 -9.60 -8.61
N ILE A 105 -10.35 -8.99 -9.79
CA ILE A 105 -10.91 -9.61 -11.00
C ILE A 105 -9.85 -10.39 -11.82
N GLY A 106 -8.69 -10.66 -11.23
CA GLY A 106 -7.66 -11.49 -11.85
C GLY A 106 -6.62 -10.73 -12.65
N GLY A 107 -6.59 -9.40 -12.58
CA GLY A 107 -5.57 -8.60 -13.25
C GLY A 107 -4.20 -8.77 -12.61
N SER A 108 -3.15 -8.49 -13.39
CA SER A 108 -1.77 -8.51 -12.93
C SER A 108 -1.38 -7.18 -12.29
N ILE A 109 -0.18 -7.14 -11.69
CA ILE A 109 0.41 -5.88 -11.23
C ILE A 109 0.49 -4.87 -12.38
N ASP A 110 0.95 -5.31 -13.54
CA ASP A 110 1.10 -4.42 -14.69
C ASP A 110 -0.24 -3.90 -15.18
N ASP A 111 -1.29 -4.72 -15.13
CA ASP A 111 -2.66 -4.28 -15.46
C ASP A 111 -3.13 -3.21 -14.49
N ALA A 112 -2.89 -3.40 -13.19
CA ALA A 112 -3.27 -2.42 -12.17
C ALA A 112 -2.52 -1.09 -12.35
N LEU A 113 -1.21 -1.15 -12.59
CA LEU A 113 -0.40 0.05 -12.80
C LEU A 113 -0.82 0.81 -14.05
N ALA A 114 -1.14 0.11 -15.13
CA ALA A 114 -1.62 0.72 -16.36
C ALA A 114 -2.94 1.47 -16.15
N GLU A 115 -3.87 0.85 -15.43
CA GLU A 115 -5.16 1.46 -15.11
C GLU A 115 -4.99 2.72 -14.26
N ILE A 116 -4.12 2.66 -13.25
CA ILE A 116 -3.83 3.82 -12.40
C ILE A 116 -3.21 4.95 -13.24
N LYS A 117 -2.26 4.63 -14.10
CA LYS A 117 -1.60 5.62 -14.95
C LYS A 117 -2.59 6.36 -15.86
N GLN A 118 -3.61 5.68 -16.36
CA GLN A 118 -4.63 6.30 -17.20
C GLN A 118 -5.58 7.20 -16.41
N SER A 119 -5.72 6.97 -15.11
CA SER A 119 -6.71 7.65 -14.27
C SER A 119 -6.16 8.93 -13.62
N PHE A 120 -4.86 9.12 -13.57
CA PHE A 120 -4.24 10.25 -12.87
C PHE A 120 -3.14 10.95 -13.65
#